data_acb327564c3f86bf85029c51542fb8e3
#
_entry.id   acb327564c3f86bf85029c51542fb8e3
#
_cell.length_a   1.000
_cell.length_b   1.000
_cell.length_c   1.000
_cell.angle_alpha   90.00
_cell.angle_beta   90.00
_cell.angle_gamma   90.00
#
_symmetry.space_group_name_H-M   'P 1'
#
loop_
_entity.id
_entity.type
_entity.pdbx_description
1 polymer ?
#
loop_
_entity_poly.entity_id
_entity_poly.type
_entity_poly.pdbx_seq_one_letter_code
_entity_poly.pdbx_strand_id
1 'polypeptide(L)'
;MFEQAIQLDQNFALGYAGIAHVCGRTYEIREKSQKWIDRGLAACDRATALAPDLPEVLVARARMCYAQQKYEEAALLAQRAIERKPDCDGSWDILGRAYFSSGRFEAAAALTARALEFNGDDYNTYLPYRISLLRLERKQEAEQVRVRLIEVLRQQLERVPEDVRARILLATNLASRPQDEAEAMGHLRTAVALRPGDPNTLYNAACTYGALGNKVEALETLKKAFASGYGNAAWAAKDSDLDCLHDDPEFSKLVGLDESKKP
;
A
#
# COMPACT_ATOMS: atom_id res chain seq x y z
N MET A 1 3.37 2.18 22.23
CA MET A 1 2.94 3.60 22.34
C MET A 1 1.43 3.73 22.57
N PHE A 2 0.52 3.35 21.64
CA PHE A 2 -0.94 3.45 21.87
C PHE A 2 -1.43 2.64 23.07
N GLU A 3 -0.94 1.42 23.28
CA GLU A 3 -1.29 0.60 24.45
C GLU A 3 -0.87 1.26 25.78
N GLN A 4 0.31 1.88 25.81
CA GLN A 4 0.77 2.63 26.98
C GLN A 4 -0.10 3.87 27.25
N ALA A 5 -0.53 4.57 26.19
CA ALA A 5 -1.43 5.71 26.35
C ALA A 5 -2.79 5.27 26.93
N ILE A 6 -3.35 4.14 26.47
CA ILE A 6 -4.59 3.57 26.99
C ILE A 6 -4.42 3.08 28.46
N GLN A 7 -3.25 2.59 28.84
CA GLN A 7 -2.97 2.24 30.23
C GLN A 7 -3.00 3.46 31.16
N LEU A 8 -2.58 4.62 30.65
CA LEU A 8 -2.62 5.88 31.41
C LEU A 8 -4.02 6.51 31.42
N ASP A 9 -4.76 6.40 30.33
CA ASP A 9 -6.14 6.86 30.20
C ASP A 9 -6.99 5.87 29.41
N GLN A 10 -7.81 5.08 30.11
CA GLN A 10 -8.70 4.08 29.51
C GLN A 10 -9.84 4.69 28.68
N ASN A 11 -10.06 6.00 28.77
CA ASN A 11 -11.05 6.74 27.97
C ASN A 11 -10.42 7.47 26.76
N PHE A 12 -9.15 7.21 26.46
CA PHE A 12 -8.45 7.83 25.33
C PHE A 12 -8.87 7.21 24.00
N ALA A 13 -9.95 7.71 23.40
CA ALA A 13 -10.52 7.19 22.13
C ALA A 13 -9.50 7.12 21.00
N LEU A 14 -8.62 8.13 20.85
CA LEU A 14 -7.57 8.16 19.81
C LEU A 14 -6.55 7.03 19.98
N GLY A 15 -6.27 6.58 21.21
CA GLY A 15 -5.41 5.43 21.45
C GLY A 15 -5.98 4.15 20.85
N TYR A 16 -7.28 3.91 21.03
CA TYR A 16 -7.97 2.77 20.44
C TYR A 16 -8.09 2.90 18.93
N ALA A 17 -8.40 4.08 18.39
CA ALA A 17 -8.40 4.34 16.95
C ALA A 17 -7.03 4.06 16.33
N GLY A 18 -5.94 4.45 16.98
CA GLY A 18 -4.57 4.17 16.57
C GLY A 18 -4.26 2.66 16.54
N ILE A 19 -4.71 1.88 17.53
CA ILE A 19 -4.57 0.41 17.53
C ILE A 19 -5.32 -0.19 16.33
N ALA A 20 -6.57 0.22 16.10
CA ALA A 20 -7.37 -0.27 14.99
C ALA A 20 -6.73 0.05 13.64
N HIS A 21 -6.22 1.28 13.48
CA HIS A 21 -5.50 1.69 12.28
C HIS A 21 -4.27 0.80 12.02
N VAL A 22 -3.42 0.57 13.03
CA VAL A 22 -2.24 -0.29 12.92
C VAL A 22 -2.64 -1.73 12.58
N CYS A 23 -3.69 -2.27 13.19
CA CYS A 23 -4.19 -3.62 12.89
C CYS A 23 -4.63 -3.73 11.43
N GLY A 24 -5.43 -2.78 10.92
CA GLY A 24 -5.86 -2.76 9.52
C GLY A 24 -4.67 -2.67 8.55
N ARG A 25 -3.72 -1.78 8.82
CA ARG A 25 -2.50 -1.66 8.00
C ARG A 25 -1.64 -2.93 8.03
N THR A 26 -1.51 -3.56 9.19
CA THR A 26 -0.76 -4.82 9.31
C THR A 26 -1.41 -5.94 8.50
N TYR A 27 -2.75 -6.04 8.58
CA TYR A 27 -3.51 -7.00 7.77
C TYR A 27 -3.34 -6.76 6.26
N GLU A 28 -3.41 -5.49 5.83
CA GLU A 28 -3.32 -5.13 4.41
C GLU A 28 -1.94 -5.44 3.80
N ILE A 29 -0.85 -5.14 4.52
CA ILE A 29 0.50 -5.06 3.93
C ILE A 29 1.52 -6.05 4.48
N ARG A 30 1.24 -6.75 5.60
CA ARG A 30 2.20 -7.67 6.22
C ARG A 30 1.67 -9.08 6.36
N GLU A 31 0.53 -9.26 7.03
CA GLU A 31 0.04 -10.57 7.42
C GLU A 31 -1.48 -10.61 7.38
N LYS A 32 -2.06 -11.30 6.41
CA LYS A 32 -3.51 -11.52 6.29
C LYS A 32 -3.99 -12.56 7.30
N SER A 33 -3.95 -12.23 8.58
CA SER A 33 -4.37 -13.09 9.69
C SER A 33 -5.60 -12.53 10.38
N GLN A 34 -6.58 -13.38 10.66
CA GLN A 34 -7.83 -13.03 11.34
C GLN A 34 -7.60 -12.32 12.68
N LYS A 35 -6.52 -12.66 13.40
CA LYS A 35 -6.15 -11.99 14.67
C LYS A 35 -6.08 -10.46 14.56
N TRP A 36 -5.62 -9.93 13.42
CA TRP A 36 -5.52 -8.48 13.21
C TRP A 36 -6.88 -7.85 12.97
N ILE A 37 -7.79 -8.57 12.29
CA ILE A 37 -9.18 -8.13 12.13
C ILE A 37 -9.88 -8.08 13.49
N ASP A 38 -9.83 -9.18 14.27
CA ASP A 38 -10.51 -9.28 15.56
C ASP A 38 -10.02 -8.20 16.54
N ARG A 39 -8.69 -8.04 16.63
CA ARG A 39 -8.08 -7.01 17.50
C ARG A 39 -8.44 -5.59 17.04
N GLY A 40 -8.42 -5.33 15.73
CA GLY A 40 -8.78 -4.03 15.18
C GLY A 40 -10.24 -3.68 15.42
N LEU A 41 -11.16 -4.63 15.24
CA LEU A 41 -12.58 -4.44 15.49
C LEU A 41 -12.87 -4.16 16.97
N ALA A 42 -12.28 -4.93 17.89
CA ALA A 42 -12.42 -4.70 19.34
C ALA A 42 -11.95 -3.29 19.72
N ALA A 43 -10.83 -2.83 19.15
CA ALA A 43 -10.35 -1.46 19.37
C ALA A 43 -11.31 -0.41 18.76
N CYS A 44 -11.83 -0.64 17.57
CA CYS A 44 -12.85 0.23 16.96
C CYS A 44 -14.10 0.36 17.83
N ASP A 45 -14.60 -0.74 18.38
CA ASP A 45 -15.81 -0.74 19.22
C ASP A 45 -15.59 0.10 20.49
N ARG A 46 -14.42 -0.02 21.12
CA ARG A 46 -14.07 0.83 22.27
C ARG A 46 -13.94 2.31 21.86
N ALA A 47 -13.24 2.61 20.75
CA ALA A 47 -13.12 3.98 20.27
C ALA A 47 -14.49 4.60 19.94
N THR A 48 -15.37 3.84 19.27
CA THR A 48 -16.73 4.29 18.90
C THR A 48 -17.60 4.51 20.15
N ALA A 49 -17.50 3.67 21.17
CA ALA A 49 -18.24 3.85 22.42
C ALA A 49 -17.82 5.13 23.17
N LEU A 50 -16.55 5.54 23.04
CA LEU A 50 -16.02 6.73 23.68
C LEU A 50 -16.27 8.01 22.86
N ALA A 51 -16.12 7.95 21.56
CA ALA A 51 -16.20 9.11 20.67
C ALA A 51 -16.71 8.72 19.27
N PRO A 52 -18.02 8.44 19.07
CA PRO A 52 -18.56 7.87 17.85
C PRO A 52 -18.40 8.76 16.62
N ASP A 53 -18.29 10.06 16.83
CA ASP A 53 -18.25 11.08 15.76
C ASP A 53 -16.87 11.70 15.56
N LEU A 54 -15.86 11.21 16.27
CA LEU A 54 -14.48 11.69 16.10
C LEU A 54 -13.95 11.23 14.72
N PRO A 55 -13.45 12.13 13.86
CA PRO A 55 -13.01 11.79 12.50
C PRO A 55 -12.00 10.65 12.46
N GLU A 56 -11.03 10.64 13.35
CA GLU A 56 -10.00 9.60 13.44
C GLU A 56 -10.58 8.22 13.80
N VAL A 57 -11.66 8.18 14.59
CA VAL A 57 -12.40 6.94 14.92
C VAL A 57 -13.16 6.44 13.68
N LEU A 58 -13.80 7.35 12.94
CA LEU A 58 -14.48 7.02 11.68
C LEU A 58 -13.50 6.45 10.65
N VAL A 59 -12.31 7.06 10.50
CA VAL A 59 -11.26 6.57 9.59
C VAL A 59 -10.75 5.19 10.02
N ALA A 60 -10.51 4.97 11.32
CA ALA A 60 -10.07 3.67 11.83
C ALA A 60 -11.11 2.58 11.54
N ARG A 61 -12.39 2.88 11.75
CA ARG A 61 -13.50 1.96 11.44
C ARG A 61 -13.63 1.72 9.93
N ALA A 62 -13.50 2.78 9.11
CA ALA A 62 -13.50 2.66 7.65
C ALA A 62 -12.40 1.69 7.18
N ARG A 63 -11.21 1.75 7.76
CA ARG A 63 -10.11 0.84 7.44
C ARG A 63 -10.42 -0.60 7.82
N MET A 64 -11.06 -0.84 8.96
CA MET A 64 -11.50 -2.18 9.36
C MET A 64 -12.60 -2.72 8.44
N CYS A 65 -13.56 -1.89 8.02
CA CYS A 65 -14.57 -2.25 7.01
C CYS A 65 -13.89 -2.60 5.67
N TYR A 66 -12.92 -1.82 5.25
CA TYR A 66 -12.14 -2.10 4.03
C TYR A 66 -11.40 -3.45 4.12
N ALA A 67 -10.73 -3.74 5.24
CA ALA A 67 -10.05 -5.01 5.48
C ALA A 67 -11.01 -6.21 5.42
N GLN A 68 -12.29 -6.00 5.77
CA GLN A 68 -13.38 -6.98 5.65
C GLN A 68 -14.05 -6.98 4.25
N GLN A 69 -13.53 -6.24 3.28
CA GLN A 69 -14.09 -6.06 1.93
C GLN A 69 -15.49 -5.39 1.89
N LYS A 70 -15.89 -4.70 2.97
CA LYS A 70 -17.11 -3.91 3.05
C LYS A 70 -16.84 -2.49 2.51
N TYR A 71 -16.61 -2.41 1.21
CA TYR A 71 -16.06 -1.20 0.57
C TYR A 71 -17.04 -0.02 0.62
N GLU A 72 -18.35 -0.25 0.48
CA GLU A 72 -19.36 0.80 0.53
C GLU A 72 -19.47 1.41 1.95
N GLU A 73 -19.43 0.58 2.98
CA GLU A 73 -19.42 1.04 4.37
C GLU A 73 -18.14 1.82 4.69
N ALA A 74 -16.99 1.33 4.20
CA ALA A 74 -15.71 2.01 4.33
C ALA A 74 -15.73 3.40 3.67
N ALA A 75 -16.29 3.51 2.45
CA ALA A 75 -16.41 4.78 1.75
C ALA A 75 -17.32 5.76 2.51
N LEU A 76 -18.49 5.30 3.01
CA LEU A 76 -19.42 6.14 3.77
C LEU A 76 -18.78 6.70 5.05
N LEU A 77 -18.07 5.86 5.81
CA LEU A 77 -17.38 6.28 7.03
C LEU A 77 -16.25 7.28 6.74
N ALA A 78 -15.48 7.04 5.67
CA ALA A 78 -14.43 7.96 5.24
C ALA A 78 -15.00 9.33 4.80
N GLN A 79 -16.10 9.35 4.06
CA GLN A 79 -16.80 10.57 3.67
C GLN A 79 -17.27 11.36 4.90
N ARG A 80 -17.88 10.69 5.88
CA ARG A 80 -18.29 11.33 7.14
C ARG A 80 -17.09 11.92 7.91
N ALA A 81 -15.96 11.26 7.89
CA ALA A 81 -14.73 11.80 8.50
C ALA A 81 -14.27 13.07 7.78
N ILE A 82 -14.24 13.06 6.44
CA ILE A 82 -13.86 14.20 5.60
C ILE A 82 -14.80 15.40 5.77
N GLU A 83 -16.11 15.16 5.89
CA GLU A 83 -17.11 16.19 6.12
C GLU A 83 -16.88 16.93 7.45
N ARG A 84 -16.41 16.21 8.49
CA ARG A 84 -16.12 16.79 9.80
C ARG A 84 -14.74 17.43 9.87
N LYS A 85 -13.75 16.80 9.26
CA LYS A 85 -12.35 17.23 9.25
C LYS A 85 -11.73 16.86 7.90
N PRO A 86 -11.72 17.79 6.92
CA PRO A 86 -11.21 17.52 5.57
C PRO A 86 -9.76 17.07 5.51
N ASP A 87 -8.94 17.50 6.46
CA ASP A 87 -7.51 17.13 6.61
C ASP A 87 -7.27 15.97 7.59
N CYS A 88 -8.30 15.18 7.90
CA CYS A 88 -8.14 14.01 8.78
C CYS A 88 -7.24 12.97 8.13
N ASP A 89 -6.17 12.59 8.85
CA ASP A 89 -5.17 11.63 8.39
C ASP A 89 -5.79 10.30 7.92
N GLY A 90 -5.40 9.87 6.71
CA GLY A 90 -5.81 8.61 6.12
C GLY A 90 -7.25 8.55 5.62
N SER A 91 -8.05 9.61 5.78
CA SER A 91 -9.45 9.64 5.33
C SER A 91 -9.56 9.56 3.80
N TRP A 92 -8.75 10.33 3.07
CA TRP A 92 -8.72 10.32 1.62
C TRP A 92 -8.08 9.04 1.06
N ASP A 93 -7.02 8.50 1.71
CA ASP A 93 -6.44 7.20 1.33
C ASP A 93 -7.50 6.10 1.38
N ILE A 94 -8.23 5.97 2.50
CA ILE A 94 -9.21 4.88 2.64
C ILE A 94 -10.45 5.08 1.76
N LEU A 95 -10.88 6.32 1.52
CA LEU A 95 -11.97 6.63 0.58
C LEU A 95 -11.59 6.23 -0.86
N GLY A 96 -10.40 6.66 -1.30
CA GLY A 96 -9.90 6.31 -2.62
C GLY A 96 -9.75 4.80 -2.83
N ARG A 97 -9.22 4.08 -1.82
CA ARG A 97 -9.13 2.61 -1.83
C ARG A 97 -10.49 1.94 -1.91
N ALA A 98 -11.45 2.40 -1.12
CA ALA A 98 -12.81 1.85 -1.13
C ALA A 98 -13.47 2.02 -2.49
N TYR A 99 -13.36 3.20 -3.11
CA TYR A 99 -13.86 3.43 -4.46
C TYR A 99 -13.14 2.59 -5.52
N PHE A 100 -11.81 2.50 -5.45
CA PHE A 100 -11.05 1.65 -6.38
C PHE A 100 -11.47 0.18 -6.26
N SER A 101 -11.54 -0.36 -5.05
CA SER A 101 -11.86 -1.77 -4.82
C SER A 101 -13.31 -2.15 -5.12
N SER A 102 -14.23 -1.16 -5.09
CA SER A 102 -15.63 -1.34 -5.54
C SER A 102 -15.84 -1.02 -7.03
N GLY A 103 -14.76 -0.74 -7.78
CA GLY A 103 -14.85 -0.43 -9.22
C GLY A 103 -15.35 0.98 -9.55
N ARG A 104 -15.49 1.86 -8.56
CA ARG A 104 -16.00 3.24 -8.72
C ARG A 104 -14.86 4.19 -9.12
N PHE A 105 -14.20 3.88 -10.25
CA PHE A 105 -13.01 4.62 -10.69
C PHE A 105 -13.29 6.08 -11.01
N GLU A 106 -14.44 6.40 -11.62
CA GLU A 106 -14.86 7.77 -11.92
C GLU A 106 -15.05 8.60 -10.64
N ALA A 107 -15.66 7.99 -9.60
CA ALA A 107 -15.85 8.66 -8.31
C ALA A 107 -14.49 8.96 -7.64
N ALA A 108 -13.54 8.03 -7.68
CA ALA A 108 -12.19 8.27 -7.20
C ALA A 108 -11.52 9.38 -8.02
N ALA A 109 -11.52 9.28 -9.36
CA ALA A 109 -10.87 10.25 -10.23
C ALA A 109 -11.40 11.70 -10.02
N ALA A 110 -12.72 11.86 -9.81
CA ALA A 110 -13.34 13.15 -9.55
C ALA A 110 -12.86 13.81 -8.24
N LEU A 111 -12.38 13.03 -7.28
CA LEU A 111 -11.92 13.51 -5.99
C LEU A 111 -10.40 13.74 -5.92
N THR A 112 -9.64 13.40 -6.96
CA THR A 112 -8.17 13.44 -6.95
C THR A 112 -7.63 14.80 -6.50
N ALA A 113 -8.10 15.90 -7.07
CA ALA A 113 -7.60 17.24 -6.75
C ALA A 113 -7.80 17.57 -5.26
N ARG A 114 -9.01 17.31 -4.72
CA ARG A 114 -9.32 17.56 -3.31
C ARG A 114 -8.53 16.65 -2.36
N ALA A 115 -8.37 15.39 -2.70
CA ALA A 115 -7.60 14.46 -1.89
C ALA A 115 -6.13 14.91 -1.75
N LEU A 116 -5.55 15.38 -2.85
CA LEU A 116 -4.17 15.88 -2.87
C LEU A 116 -4.02 17.31 -2.31
N GLU A 117 -5.10 18.07 -2.21
CA GLU A 117 -5.12 19.35 -1.51
C GLU A 117 -5.05 19.16 0.01
N PHE A 118 -5.85 18.25 0.57
CA PHE A 118 -6.01 18.09 2.02
C PHE A 118 -5.03 17.09 2.64
N ASN A 119 -4.66 16.00 1.94
CA ASN A 119 -3.72 14.98 2.42
C ASN A 119 -2.58 14.70 1.43
N GLY A 120 -2.13 15.73 0.72
CA GLY A 120 -1.09 15.60 -0.30
C GLY A 120 0.33 15.41 0.22
N ASP A 121 0.55 15.47 1.50
CA ASP A 121 1.80 15.14 2.20
C ASP A 121 1.90 13.64 2.59
N ASP A 122 0.77 12.91 2.58
CA ASP A 122 0.76 11.45 2.71
C ASP A 122 0.83 10.77 1.33
N TYR A 123 1.97 10.17 1.01
CA TYR A 123 2.17 9.47 -0.26
C TYR A 123 1.16 8.32 -0.49
N ASN A 124 0.55 7.76 0.55
CA ASN A 124 -0.46 6.71 0.39
C ASN A 124 -1.73 7.24 -0.28
N THR A 125 -2.06 8.52 -0.06
CA THR A 125 -3.22 9.17 -0.68
C THR A 125 -3.15 9.14 -2.22
N TYR A 126 -1.96 9.20 -2.81
CA TYR A 126 -1.81 9.24 -4.27
C TYR A 126 -2.19 7.93 -4.98
N LEU A 127 -1.96 6.78 -4.32
CA LEU A 127 -2.00 5.47 -4.97
C LEU A 127 -3.37 5.11 -5.55
N PRO A 128 -4.48 5.13 -4.78
CA PRO A 128 -5.78 4.72 -5.29
C PRO A 128 -6.32 5.66 -6.39
N TYR A 129 -6.04 6.95 -6.28
CA TYR A 129 -6.49 7.94 -7.27
C TYR A 129 -5.72 7.80 -8.58
N ARG A 130 -4.39 7.67 -8.53
CA ARG A 130 -3.56 7.45 -9.71
C ARG A 130 -3.96 6.17 -10.46
N ILE A 131 -4.15 5.06 -9.74
CA ILE A 131 -4.54 3.79 -10.35
C ILE A 131 -5.94 3.90 -10.97
N SER A 132 -6.88 4.61 -10.32
CA SER A 132 -8.21 4.86 -10.89
C SER A 132 -8.15 5.66 -12.19
N LEU A 133 -7.31 6.70 -12.26
CA LEU A 133 -7.06 7.46 -13.49
C LEU A 133 -6.49 6.58 -14.61
N LEU A 134 -5.56 5.67 -14.28
CA LEU A 134 -5.01 4.71 -15.25
C LEU A 134 -6.07 3.73 -15.76
N ARG A 135 -6.96 3.25 -14.90
CA ARG A 135 -8.10 2.39 -15.29
C ARG A 135 -9.08 3.08 -16.24
N LEU A 136 -9.18 4.40 -16.14
CA LEU A 136 -10.01 5.25 -17.02
C LEU A 136 -9.26 5.76 -18.26
N GLU A 137 -8.07 5.26 -18.52
CA GLU A 137 -7.19 5.72 -19.62
C GLU A 137 -6.83 7.24 -19.57
N ARG A 138 -7.03 7.89 -18.42
CA ARG A 138 -6.71 9.30 -18.17
C ARG A 138 -5.20 9.47 -17.88
N LYS A 139 -4.38 9.06 -18.86
CA LYS A 139 -2.91 8.92 -18.73
C LYS A 139 -2.22 10.24 -18.35
N GLN A 140 -2.65 11.34 -18.91
CA GLN A 140 -2.07 12.65 -18.65
C GLN A 140 -2.24 13.08 -17.18
N GLU A 141 -3.43 12.87 -16.62
CA GLU A 141 -3.72 13.20 -15.23
C GLU A 141 -3.01 12.24 -14.28
N ALA A 142 -2.96 10.94 -14.61
CA ALA A 142 -2.21 9.95 -13.85
C ALA A 142 -0.71 10.28 -13.80
N GLU A 143 -0.16 10.85 -14.90
CA GLU A 143 1.23 11.30 -14.96
C GLU A 143 1.47 12.54 -14.08
N GLN A 144 0.57 13.51 -14.06
CA GLN A 144 0.65 14.66 -13.16
C GLN A 144 0.66 14.21 -11.68
N VAL A 145 -0.23 13.27 -11.33
CA VAL A 145 -0.27 12.67 -9.99
C VAL A 145 1.04 11.94 -9.67
N ARG A 146 1.62 11.22 -10.65
CA ARG A 146 2.90 10.51 -10.47
C ARG A 146 4.07 11.47 -10.20
N VAL A 147 4.18 12.54 -10.96
CA VAL A 147 5.25 13.54 -10.75
C VAL A 147 5.19 14.10 -9.33
N ARG A 148 4.00 14.47 -8.87
CA ARG A 148 3.81 14.99 -7.52
C ARG A 148 4.10 13.94 -6.45
N LEU A 149 3.71 12.67 -6.69
CA LEU A 149 4.02 11.55 -5.78
C LEU A 149 5.53 11.36 -5.62
N ILE A 150 6.32 11.46 -6.68
CA ILE A 150 7.79 11.36 -6.62
C ILE A 150 8.37 12.41 -5.66
N GLU A 151 7.89 13.65 -5.75
CA GLU A 151 8.34 14.74 -4.87
C GLU A 151 8.01 14.46 -3.40
N VAL A 152 6.79 14.01 -3.11
CA VAL A 152 6.35 13.66 -1.75
C VAL A 152 7.14 12.47 -1.20
N LEU A 153 7.43 11.46 -2.03
CA LEU A 153 8.25 10.32 -1.62
C LEU A 153 9.69 10.72 -1.31
N ARG A 154 10.29 11.64 -2.07
CA ARG A 154 11.62 12.17 -1.77
C ARG A 154 11.61 12.93 -0.43
N GLN A 155 10.64 13.81 -0.21
CA GLN A 155 10.47 14.52 1.06
C GLN A 155 10.26 13.56 2.24
N GLN A 156 9.49 12.50 2.05
CA GLN A 156 9.31 11.47 3.06
C GLN A 156 10.64 10.80 3.41
N LEU A 157 11.47 10.49 2.43
CA LEU A 157 12.77 9.84 2.64
C LEU A 157 13.83 10.78 3.25
N GLU A 158 13.68 12.09 3.10
CA GLU A 158 14.49 13.07 3.85
C GLU A 158 14.15 13.05 5.34
N ARG A 159 12.86 12.89 5.69
CA ARG A 159 12.38 12.84 7.09
C ARG A 159 12.59 11.46 7.73
N VAL A 160 12.36 10.39 6.96
CA VAL A 160 12.40 9.00 7.41
C VAL A 160 13.22 8.16 6.42
N PRO A 161 14.56 8.23 6.49
CA PRO A 161 15.45 7.55 5.53
C PRO A 161 15.28 6.02 5.50
N GLU A 162 14.79 5.41 6.57
CA GLU A 162 14.53 3.97 6.68
C GLU A 162 13.13 3.54 6.24
N ASP A 163 12.32 4.44 5.66
CA ASP A 163 11.01 4.06 5.11
C ASP A 163 11.16 3.22 3.83
N VAL A 164 11.23 1.91 4.04
CA VAL A 164 11.40 0.91 2.96
C VAL A 164 10.26 0.97 1.95
N ARG A 165 9.03 1.21 2.41
CA ARG A 165 7.87 1.31 1.52
C ARG A 165 7.97 2.52 0.60
N ALA A 166 8.33 3.68 1.14
CA ALA A 166 8.55 4.88 0.34
C ALA A 166 9.69 4.68 -0.68
N ARG A 167 10.78 4.00 -0.31
CA ARG A 167 11.88 3.68 -1.23
C ARG A 167 11.44 2.84 -2.42
N ILE A 168 10.68 1.75 -2.17
CA ILE A 168 10.19 0.88 -3.25
C ILE A 168 9.21 1.66 -4.13
N LEU A 169 8.26 2.40 -3.54
CA LEU A 169 7.32 3.21 -4.32
C LEU A 169 8.03 4.28 -5.16
N LEU A 170 9.07 4.93 -4.61
CA LEU A 170 9.87 5.88 -5.37
C LEU A 170 10.57 5.20 -6.54
N ALA A 171 11.25 4.08 -6.30
CA ALA A 171 11.90 3.32 -7.36
C ALA A 171 10.93 2.89 -8.46
N THR A 172 9.77 2.34 -8.09
CA THR A 172 8.72 1.94 -9.05
C THR A 172 8.22 3.13 -9.88
N ASN A 173 8.06 4.30 -9.27
CA ASN A 173 7.60 5.49 -10.00
C ASN A 173 8.70 6.15 -10.85
N LEU A 174 9.97 5.90 -10.56
CA LEU A 174 11.11 6.32 -11.37
C LEU A 174 11.39 5.34 -12.54
N ALA A 175 11.05 4.06 -12.39
CA ALA A 175 11.37 3.00 -13.36
C ALA A 175 10.88 3.25 -14.79
N SER A 176 9.81 4.04 -14.98
CA SER A 176 9.29 4.38 -16.30
C SER A 176 10.11 5.45 -17.05
N ARG A 177 11.20 5.95 -16.45
CA ARG A 177 12.02 7.05 -17.00
C ARG A 177 13.49 6.63 -17.07
N PRO A 178 14.05 6.40 -18.26
CA PRO A 178 15.43 5.91 -18.41
C PRO A 178 16.48 6.77 -17.68
N GLN A 179 16.28 8.10 -17.65
CA GLN A 179 17.21 9.00 -16.96
C GLN A 179 17.23 8.83 -15.43
N ASP A 180 16.20 8.24 -14.84
CA ASP A 180 16.04 8.06 -13.40
C ASP A 180 16.40 6.62 -12.94
N GLU A 181 16.82 5.74 -13.86
CA GLU A 181 17.10 4.32 -13.58
C GLU A 181 18.16 4.15 -12.49
N ALA A 182 19.24 4.92 -12.53
CA ALA A 182 20.30 4.82 -11.54
C ALA A 182 19.81 5.17 -10.12
N GLU A 183 18.93 6.17 -9.98
CA GLU A 183 18.28 6.55 -8.72
C GLU A 183 17.35 5.43 -8.25
N ALA A 184 16.50 4.91 -9.13
CA ALA A 184 15.60 3.79 -8.84
C ALA A 184 16.36 2.57 -8.31
N MET A 185 17.42 2.16 -8.99
CA MET A 185 18.29 1.06 -8.58
C MET A 185 18.95 1.31 -7.21
N GLY A 186 19.35 2.54 -6.92
CA GLY A 186 19.89 2.93 -5.62
C GLY A 186 18.88 2.74 -4.49
N HIS A 187 17.64 3.15 -4.70
CA HIS A 187 16.55 2.97 -3.74
C HIS A 187 16.20 1.49 -3.51
N LEU A 188 16.17 0.67 -4.56
CA LEU A 188 15.91 -0.77 -4.44
C LEU A 188 16.98 -1.48 -3.62
N ARG A 189 18.26 -1.24 -3.93
CA ARG A 189 19.38 -1.81 -3.15
C ARG A 189 19.29 -1.44 -1.68
N THR A 190 18.99 -0.18 -1.39
CA THR A 190 18.83 0.28 0.00
C THR A 190 17.62 -0.37 0.68
N ALA A 191 16.48 -0.50 -0.01
CA ALA A 191 15.29 -1.14 0.53
C ALA A 191 15.54 -2.61 0.89
N VAL A 192 16.20 -3.36 0.01
CA VAL A 192 16.58 -4.77 0.24
C VAL A 192 17.60 -4.89 1.39
N ALA A 193 18.56 -3.96 1.49
CA ALA A 193 19.52 -3.95 2.59
C ALA A 193 18.89 -3.66 3.94
N LEU A 194 17.88 -2.79 4.00
CA LEU A 194 17.14 -2.46 5.23
C LEU A 194 16.22 -3.61 5.68
N ARG A 195 15.73 -4.44 4.77
CA ARG A 195 14.78 -5.55 5.04
C ARG A 195 15.13 -6.82 4.26
N PRO A 196 16.31 -7.41 4.50
CA PRO A 196 16.84 -8.51 3.68
C PRO A 196 16.06 -9.82 3.81
N GLY A 197 15.25 -9.98 4.85
CA GLY A 197 14.42 -11.17 5.11
C GLY A 197 12.91 -10.89 5.04
N ASP A 198 12.47 -9.71 4.62
CA ASP A 198 11.04 -9.43 4.49
C ASP A 198 10.53 -9.85 3.10
N PRO A 199 9.65 -10.89 3.03
CA PRO A 199 9.25 -11.47 1.74
C PRO A 199 8.51 -10.47 0.85
N ASN A 200 7.72 -9.55 1.42
CA ASN A 200 6.97 -8.57 0.64
C ASN A 200 7.88 -7.46 0.09
N THR A 201 8.84 -7.01 0.88
CA THR A 201 9.88 -6.07 0.42
C THR A 201 10.66 -6.65 -0.75
N LEU A 202 11.12 -7.89 -0.61
CA LEU A 202 11.88 -8.59 -1.65
C LEU A 202 11.04 -8.81 -2.91
N TYR A 203 9.79 -9.21 -2.78
CA TYR A 203 8.89 -9.39 -3.92
C TYR A 203 8.68 -8.07 -4.69
N ASN A 204 8.30 -7.00 -3.99
CA ASN A 204 8.08 -5.71 -4.63
C ASN A 204 9.36 -5.14 -5.27
N ALA A 205 10.54 -5.38 -4.67
CA ALA A 205 11.80 -5.02 -5.27
C ALA A 205 12.07 -5.84 -6.54
N ALA A 206 11.78 -7.15 -6.54
CA ALA A 206 11.93 -8.00 -7.73
C ALA A 206 11.04 -7.52 -8.89
N CYS A 207 9.77 -7.19 -8.61
CA CYS A 207 8.86 -6.60 -9.59
C CYS A 207 9.43 -5.31 -10.19
N THR A 208 9.96 -4.41 -9.35
CA THR A 208 10.53 -3.16 -9.85
C THR A 208 11.83 -3.38 -10.65
N TYR A 209 12.69 -4.33 -10.25
CA TYR A 209 13.83 -4.74 -11.08
C TYR A 209 13.38 -5.31 -12.43
N GLY A 210 12.29 -6.11 -12.43
CA GLY A 210 11.69 -6.65 -13.67
C GLY A 210 11.18 -5.54 -14.59
N ALA A 211 10.44 -4.58 -14.06
CA ALA A 211 9.95 -3.43 -14.80
C ALA A 211 11.07 -2.54 -15.38
N LEU A 212 12.25 -2.51 -14.73
CA LEU A 212 13.47 -1.88 -15.22
C LEU A 212 14.22 -2.73 -16.28
N GLY A 213 13.77 -3.96 -16.56
CA GLY A 213 14.46 -4.90 -17.46
C GLY A 213 15.70 -5.56 -16.86
N ASN A 214 15.97 -5.37 -15.57
CA ASN A 214 17.10 -5.95 -14.84
C ASN A 214 16.77 -7.40 -14.41
N LYS A 215 16.78 -8.32 -15.39
CA LYS A 215 16.36 -9.72 -15.22
C LYS A 215 17.13 -10.48 -14.14
N VAL A 216 18.45 -10.26 -14.06
CA VAL A 216 19.31 -10.96 -13.10
C VAL A 216 18.92 -10.58 -11.67
N GLU A 217 18.88 -9.28 -11.36
CA GLU A 217 18.49 -8.77 -10.05
C GLU A 217 17.04 -9.13 -9.70
N ALA A 218 16.14 -9.10 -10.70
CA ALA A 218 14.73 -9.49 -10.52
C ALA A 218 14.63 -10.95 -10.06
N LEU A 219 15.27 -11.88 -10.80
CA LEU A 219 15.22 -13.31 -10.48
C LEU A 219 15.89 -13.63 -9.13
N GLU A 220 17.07 -13.10 -8.89
CA GLU A 220 17.78 -13.31 -7.62
C GLU A 220 17.01 -12.77 -6.40
N THR A 221 16.39 -11.60 -6.55
CA THR A 221 15.59 -11.01 -5.48
C THR A 221 14.28 -11.77 -5.27
N LEU A 222 13.66 -12.25 -6.35
CA LEU A 222 12.47 -13.09 -6.29
C LEU A 222 12.74 -14.43 -5.60
N LYS A 223 13.87 -15.10 -5.90
CA LYS A 223 14.32 -16.32 -5.19
C LYS A 223 14.43 -16.07 -3.68
N LYS A 224 15.04 -14.94 -3.29
CA LYS A 224 15.14 -14.56 -1.88
C LYS A 224 13.77 -14.32 -1.26
N ALA A 225 12.82 -13.70 -1.99
CA ALA A 225 11.45 -13.51 -1.51
C ALA A 225 10.77 -14.83 -1.18
N PHE A 226 10.84 -15.82 -2.09
CA PHE A 226 10.28 -17.16 -1.85
C PHE A 226 10.98 -17.90 -0.73
N ALA A 227 12.31 -17.85 -0.66
CA ALA A 227 13.07 -18.44 0.43
C ALA A 227 12.75 -17.80 1.80
N SER A 228 12.34 -16.53 1.82
CA SER A 228 11.90 -15.80 3.01
C SER A 228 10.42 -15.99 3.34
N GLY A 229 9.69 -16.82 2.57
CA GLY A 229 8.30 -17.17 2.85
C GLY A 229 7.25 -16.39 2.04
N TYR A 230 7.61 -15.80 0.90
CA TYR A 230 6.60 -15.28 -0.04
C TYR A 230 5.76 -16.44 -0.59
N GLY A 231 4.48 -16.47 -0.25
CA GLY A 231 3.62 -17.64 -0.49
C GLY A 231 2.72 -17.57 -1.72
N ASN A 232 2.76 -16.49 -2.53
CA ASN A 232 1.81 -16.30 -3.64
C ASN A 232 2.45 -16.54 -5.02
N ALA A 233 2.89 -17.78 -5.26
CA ALA A 233 3.48 -18.20 -6.54
C ALA A 233 2.51 -18.01 -7.72
N ALA A 234 1.22 -18.32 -7.52
CA ALA A 234 0.20 -18.18 -8.56
C ALA A 234 -0.02 -16.73 -9.00
N TRP A 235 0.21 -15.76 -8.11
CA TRP A 235 0.21 -14.36 -8.47
C TRP A 235 1.49 -13.98 -9.22
N ALA A 236 2.65 -14.36 -8.69
CA ALA A 236 3.94 -14.06 -9.32
C ALA A 236 4.03 -14.57 -10.78
N ALA A 237 3.41 -15.72 -11.05
CA ALA A 237 3.33 -16.29 -12.40
C ALA A 237 2.51 -15.46 -13.41
N LYS A 238 1.72 -14.49 -12.93
CA LYS A 238 0.80 -13.65 -13.76
C LYS A 238 1.09 -12.15 -13.60
N ASP A 239 2.09 -11.81 -12.81
CA ASP A 239 2.43 -10.42 -12.55
C ASP A 239 3.20 -9.84 -13.75
N SER A 240 2.58 -8.87 -14.42
CA SER A 240 3.17 -8.24 -15.62
C SER A 240 4.49 -7.51 -15.31
N ASP A 241 4.76 -7.14 -14.08
CA ASP A 241 6.04 -6.55 -13.71
C ASP A 241 7.20 -7.56 -13.79
N LEU A 242 6.87 -8.87 -13.86
CA LEU A 242 7.80 -9.99 -14.01
C LEU A 242 7.80 -10.61 -15.43
N ASP A 243 7.10 -10.00 -16.40
CA ASP A 243 7.02 -10.53 -17.79
C ASP A 243 8.40 -10.78 -18.40
N CYS A 244 9.39 -9.98 -18.03
CA CYS A 244 10.77 -10.16 -18.49
C CYS A 244 11.41 -11.51 -18.06
N LEU A 245 10.82 -12.20 -17.07
CA LEU A 245 11.29 -13.50 -16.56
C LEU A 245 10.50 -14.70 -17.08
N HIS A 246 9.39 -14.50 -17.82
CA HIS A 246 8.50 -15.59 -18.23
C HIS A 246 9.18 -16.66 -19.07
N ASP A 247 10.20 -16.29 -19.85
CA ASP A 247 10.97 -17.25 -20.67
C ASP A 247 12.15 -17.91 -19.89
N ASP A 248 12.32 -17.57 -18.59
CA ASP A 248 13.40 -18.11 -17.78
C ASP A 248 12.99 -19.43 -17.11
N PRO A 249 13.76 -20.54 -17.33
CA PRO A 249 13.44 -21.85 -16.74
C PRO A 249 13.46 -21.85 -15.19
N GLU A 250 14.31 -21.02 -14.58
CA GLU A 250 14.40 -20.93 -13.11
C GLU A 250 13.18 -20.19 -12.55
N PHE A 251 12.69 -19.17 -13.25
CA PHE A 251 11.44 -18.50 -12.89
C PHE A 251 10.27 -19.49 -12.98
N SER A 252 10.14 -20.21 -14.11
CA SER A 252 9.08 -21.21 -14.30
C SER A 252 9.06 -22.25 -13.19
N LYS A 253 10.23 -22.75 -12.80
CA LYS A 253 10.40 -23.68 -11.67
C LYS A 253 10.00 -23.06 -10.34
N LEU A 254 10.41 -21.81 -10.09
CA LEU A 254 10.14 -21.09 -8.85
C LEU A 254 8.66 -20.85 -8.61
N VAL A 255 7.89 -20.53 -9.66
CA VAL A 255 6.45 -20.28 -9.58
C VAL A 255 5.57 -21.51 -9.85
N GLY A 256 6.19 -22.67 -10.07
CA GLY A 256 5.47 -23.95 -10.26
C GLY A 256 4.84 -24.13 -11.63
N LEU A 257 5.35 -23.45 -12.66
CA LEU A 257 4.93 -23.59 -14.07
C LEU A 257 5.70 -24.70 -14.82
N ASP A 258 6.58 -25.43 -14.14
CA ASP A 258 7.41 -26.47 -14.74
C ASP A 258 6.54 -27.61 -15.30
N GLU A 259 6.47 -27.72 -16.65
CA GLU A 259 5.64 -28.69 -17.37
C GLU A 259 6.02 -30.15 -17.11
N SER A 260 7.18 -30.40 -16.49
CA SER A 260 7.64 -31.76 -16.13
C SER A 260 6.81 -32.42 -15.02
N LYS A 261 5.84 -31.74 -14.41
CA LYS A 261 4.97 -32.21 -13.35
C LYS A 261 3.48 -32.26 -13.70
N LYS A 262 3.14 -32.18 -15.00
CA LYS A 262 1.76 -32.54 -15.40
C LYS A 262 1.63 -34.06 -15.39
N PRO A 263 0.60 -34.61 -14.73
CA PRO A 263 0.38 -36.06 -14.62
C PRO A 263 0.10 -36.70 -15.99
#